data_fe0712b6d5aa5dbf0a808ab277adc323
#
_entry.id   fe0712b6d5aa5dbf0a808ab277adc323
#
_cell.length_a   1.000
_cell.length_b   1.000
_cell.length_c   1.000
_cell.angle_alpha   90.00
_cell.angle_beta   90.00
_cell.angle_gamma   90.00
#
_symmetry.space_group_name_H-M   'P 1'
#
loop_
_entity.id
_entity.type
_entity.pdbx_description
1 polymer ?
#
loop_
_entity_poly.entity_id
_entity_poly.type
_entity_poly.pdbx_seq_one_letter_code
_entity_poly.pdbx_strand_id
1 'polypeptide(L)'
;VVFNGDISNWNTAAVTDMNQMFNGASAFNGDIPNWDTAAVTNMSLMFKLNVVFNGDISNWNTAAVTDMGVMFLGATAFNGDISNWDTAAVTNMSNMFRDATAFNGDISNWDTAAVTNMSSMFYGATLFNQDLSGWCVTNITSEPNGIAYNSALTNAYKPIWGTCPNYNINVTASSNSDYTLAG
;
A
#
# COMPACT_ATOMS: atom_id res chain seq x y z
N VAL A 1 8.48 18.68 -15.40
CA VAL A 1 9.24 18.19 -16.57
C VAL A 1 8.33 17.29 -17.38
N VAL A 2 8.22 17.54 -18.69
CA VAL A 2 7.44 16.67 -19.60
C VAL A 2 8.36 15.50 -19.98
N PHE A 3 8.36 14.43 -19.18
CA PHE A 3 9.08 13.18 -19.48
C PHE A 3 8.05 12.08 -19.78
N ASN A 4 8.18 11.39 -20.91
CA ASN A 4 7.41 10.21 -21.29
C ASN A 4 8.24 9.31 -22.25
N GLY A 5 9.53 9.13 -21.96
CA GLY A 5 10.40 8.22 -22.69
C GLY A 5 10.13 6.76 -22.34
N ASP A 6 10.41 5.86 -23.28
CA ASP A 6 10.40 4.42 -23.01
C ASP A 6 11.60 4.03 -22.14
N ILE A 7 11.30 3.49 -20.98
CA ILE A 7 12.26 3.01 -19.97
C ILE A 7 11.96 1.57 -19.56
N SER A 8 11.10 0.87 -20.31
CA SER A 8 10.64 -0.48 -20.00
C SER A 8 11.79 -1.51 -19.89
N ASN A 9 12.90 -1.27 -20.62
CA ASN A 9 14.06 -2.15 -20.66
C ASN A 9 15.20 -1.73 -19.69
N TRP A 10 14.95 -0.79 -18.78
CA TRP A 10 15.99 -0.45 -17.79
C TRP A 10 16.27 -1.62 -16.85
N ASN A 11 17.55 -1.87 -16.59
CA ASN A 11 17.95 -2.83 -15.56
C ASN A 11 17.89 -2.15 -14.19
N THR A 12 16.89 -2.52 -13.40
CA THR A 12 16.63 -1.93 -12.08
C THR A 12 17.05 -2.84 -10.91
N ALA A 13 17.61 -4.02 -11.18
CA ALA A 13 17.92 -5.03 -10.17
C ALA A 13 18.83 -4.55 -9.01
N ALA A 14 19.66 -3.53 -9.24
CA ALA A 14 20.54 -2.96 -8.21
C ALA A 14 20.01 -1.65 -7.59
N VAL A 15 18.79 -1.23 -7.96
CA VAL A 15 18.20 0.01 -7.45
C VAL A 15 17.62 -0.26 -6.05
N THR A 16 18.07 0.51 -5.07
CA THR A 16 17.61 0.40 -3.68
C THR A 16 16.72 1.57 -3.24
N ASP A 17 16.73 2.68 -3.98
CA ASP A 17 15.96 3.89 -3.69
C ASP A 17 15.32 4.43 -4.97
N MET A 18 13.98 4.48 -4.98
CA MET A 18 13.17 5.06 -6.06
C MET A 18 12.41 6.32 -5.61
N ASN A 19 12.86 6.94 -4.50
CA ASN A 19 12.26 8.15 -3.98
C ASN A 19 12.19 9.24 -5.05
N GLN A 20 10.99 9.83 -5.22
CA GLN A 20 10.74 10.95 -6.13
C GLN A 20 11.00 10.68 -7.62
N MET A 21 11.22 9.45 -8.07
CA MET A 21 11.67 9.15 -9.43
C MET A 21 10.77 9.77 -10.53
N PHE A 22 9.46 9.76 -10.34
CA PHE A 22 8.47 10.36 -11.25
C PHE A 22 7.66 11.49 -10.60
N ASN A 23 8.19 12.12 -9.56
CA ASN A 23 7.53 13.23 -8.87
C ASN A 23 7.30 14.41 -9.85
N GLY A 24 6.04 14.78 -10.05
CA GLY A 24 5.66 15.83 -10.98
C GLY A 24 5.90 15.52 -12.45
N ALA A 25 6.17 14.26 -12.80
CA ALA A 25 6.31 13.82 -14.20
C ALA A 25 4.92 13.72 -14.86
N SER A 26 4.27 14.85 -15.08
CA SER A 26 2.86 14.98 -15.44
C SER A 26 2.47 14.37 -16.80
N ALA A 27 3.43 13.89 -17.58
CA ALA A 27 3.19 13.20 -18.86
C ALA A 27 3.62 11.73 -18.84
N PHE A 28 4.29 11.26 -17.76
CA PHE A 28 4.78 9.89 -17.73
C PHE A 28 3.65 8.91 -17.42
N ASN A 29 3.38 8.03 -18.37
CA ASN A 29 2.46 6.88 -18.24
C ASN A 29 3.03 5.65 -18.98
N GLY A 30 4.34 5.46 -18.91
CA GLY A 30 5.02 4.35 -19.57
C GLY A 30 4.82 3.03 -18.85
N ASP A 31 4.95 1.92 -19.60
CA ASP A 31 4.89 0.57 -19.05
C ASP A 31 6.20 0.22 -18.36
N ILE A 32 6.11 -0.16 -17.09
CA ILE A 32 7.23 -0.54 -16.25
C ILE A 32 6.95 -1.83 -15.42
N PRO A 33 6.16 -2.80 -15.94
CA PRO A 33 5.75 -3.96 -15.16
C PRO A 33 6.91 -4.93 -14.89
N ASN A 34 7.96 -4.88 -15.74
CA ASN A 34 9.09 -5.80 -15.68
C ASN A 34 10.28 -5.27 -14.86
N TRP A 35 10.13 -4.13 -14.21
CA TRP A 35 11.19 -3.62 -13.35
C TRP A 35 11.40 -4.56 -12.17
N ASP A 36 12.65 -4.96 -11.94
CA ASP A 36 13.03 -5.67 -10.72
C ASP A 36 13.12 -4.68 -9.57
N THR A 37 12.19 -4.78 -8.62
CA THR A 37 12.09 -3.91 -7.46
C THR A 37 12.48 -4.60 -6.15
N ALA A 38 13.01 -5.83 -6.23
CA ALA A 38 13.29 -6.65 -5.04
C ALA A 38 14.29 -6.03 -4.05
N ALA A 39 15.20 -5.18 -4.53
CA ALA A 39 16.18 -4.49 -3.68
C ALA A 39 15.70 -3.11 -3.19
N VAL A 40 14.53 -2.63 -3.63
CA VAL A 40 14.05 -1.28 -3.32
C VAL A 40 13.51 -1.22 -1.89
N THR A 41 14.04 -0.29 -1.10
CA THR A 41 13.62 -0.06 0.28
C THR A 41 12.79 1.21 0.46
N ASN A 42 12.87 2.15 -0.48
CA ASN A 42 12.20 3.44 -0.42
C ASN A 42 11.52 3.78 -1.75
N MET A 43 10.17 3.88 -1.71
CA MET A 43 9.34 4.30 -2.84
C MET A 43 8.57 5.59 -2.54
N SER A 44 8.97 6.33 -1.49
CA SER A 44 8.25 7.54 -1.10
C SER A 44 8.25 8.59 -2.20
N LEU A 45 7.15 9.33 -2.37
CA LEU A 45 6.94 10.39 -3.37
C LEU A 45 7.11 9.95 -4.84
N MET A 46 7.24 8.65 -5.15
CA MET A 46 7.65 8.18 -6.48
C MET A 46 6.76 8.71 -7.61
N PHE A 47 5.45 8.66 -7.46
CA PHE A 47 4.46 9.15 -8.45
C PHE A 47 3.70 10.39 -7.95
N LYS A 48 4.24 11.09 -6.95
CA LYS A 48 3.62 12.31 -6.43
C LYS A 48 3.33 13.29 -7.57
N LEU A 49 2.08 13.80 -7.64
CA LEU A 49 1.62 14.75 -8.66
C LEU A 49 1.81 14.26 -10.12
N ASN A 50 1.96 12.97 -10.32
CA ASN A 50 1.87 12.37 -11.65
C ASN A 50 0.39 12.11 -11.98
N VAL A 51 -0.24 13.08 -12.60
CA VAL A 51 -1.70 13.14 -12.79
C VAL A 51 -2.23 12.19 -13.87
N VAL A 52 -1.34 11.55 -14.64
CA VAL A 52 -1.71 10.68 -15.76
C VAL A 52 -1.31 9.22 -15.54
N PHE A 53 -0.44 8.94 -14.56
CA PHE A 53 0.09 7.59 -14.37
C PHE A 53 -1.02 6.62 -13.94
N ASN A 54 -1.18 5.56 -14.71
CA ASN A 54 -2.01 4.40 -14.40
C ASN A 54 -1.41 3.12 -15.03
N GLY A 55 -0.08 3.06 -15.15
CA GLY A 55 0.64 1.90 -15.67
C GLY A 55 0.55 0.69 -14.75
N ASP A 56 0.79 -0.49 -15.33
CA ASP A 56 0.81 -1.74 -14.57
C ASP A 56 2.08 -1.85 -13.71
N ILE A 57 1.89 -1.97 -12.40
CA ILE A 57 2.91 -2.16 -11.36
C ILE A 57 2.53 -3.32 -10.42
N SER A 58 1.57 -4.15 -10.82
CA SER A 58 1.03 -5.25 -10.01
C SER A 58 2.07 -6.32 -9.66
N ASN A 59 3.07 -6.50 -10.51
CA ASN A 59 4.13 -7.51 -10.35
C ASN A 59 5.35 -7.01 -9.56
N TRP A 60 5.35 -5.77 -9.06
CA TRP A 60 6.49 -5.28 -8.30
C TRP A 60 6.68 -6.05 -6.99
N ASN A 61 7.90 -6.45 -6.71
CA ASN A 61 8.27 -7.02 -5.43
C ASN A 61 8.51 -5.89 -4.43
N THR A 62 7.62 -5.76 -3.45
CA THR A 62 7.65 -4.70 -2.44
C THR A 62 8.09 -5.17 -1.05
N ALA A 63 8.50 -6.44 -0.92
CA ALA A 63 8.81 -7.06 0.37
C ALA A 63 9.92 -6.35 1.17
N ALA A 64 10.85 -5.64 0.50
CA ALA A 64 11.91 -4.88 1.17
C ALA A 64 11.53 -3.41 1.43
N VAL A 65 10.39 -2.93 0.95
CA VAL A 65 10.01 -1.50 1.05
C VAL A 65 9.58 -1.15 2.46
N THR A 66 10.20 -0.13 3.03
CA THR A 66 9.88 0.38 4.37
C THR A 66 9.17 1.73 4.36
N ASP A 67 9.29 2.51 3.28
CA ASP A 67 8.64 3.82 3.13
C ASP A 67 7.89 3.94 1.80
N MET A 68 6.56 4.08 1.91
CA MET A 68 5.63 4.36 0.80
C MET A 68 4.93 5.72 0.99
N GLY A 69 5.40 6.55 1.91
CA GLY A 69 4.78 7.84 2.21
C GLY A 69 4.68 8.73 0.96
N VAL A 70 3.52 9.37 0.77
CA VAL A 70 3.31 10.35 -0.31
C VAL A 70 3.41 9.77 -1.74
N MET A 71 3.52 8.43 -1.89
CA MET A 71 3.86 7.78 -3.17
C MET A 71 2.93 8.19 -4.32
N PHE A 72 1.62 8.23 -4.09
CA PHE A 72 0.61 8.58 -5.10
C PHE A 72 -0.14 9.88 -4.76
N LEU A 73 0.44 10.77 -3.92
CA LEU A 73 -0.22 12.04 -3.61
C LEU A 73 -0.52 12.82 -4.89
N GLY A 74 -1.80 13.13 -5.12
CA GLY A 74 -2.25 13.87 -6.30
C GLY A 74 -2.09 13.11 -7.62
N ALA A 75 -1.88 11.80 -7.60
CA ALA A 75 -1.91 10.93 -8.78
C ALA A 75 -3.36 10.65 -9.19
N THR A 76 -4.01 11.63 -9.78
CA THR A 76 -5.47 11.68 -9.96
C THR A 76 -6.03 10.62 -10.91
N ALA A 77 -5.19 10.04 -11.79
CA ALA A 77 -5.60 8.97 -12.71
C ALA A 77 -5.30 7.56 -12.16
N PHE A 78 -4.49 7.45 -11.08
CA PHE A 78 -4.02 6.15 -10.61
C PHE A 78 -5.15 5.32 -9.99
N ASN A 79 -5.38 4.14 -10.55
CA ASN A 79 -6.25 3.09 -10.02
C ASN A 79 -5.74 1.69 -10.42
N GLY A 80 -4.41 1.52 -10.49
CA GLY A 80 -3.77 0.24 -10.81
C GLY A 80 -3.96 -0.80 -9.71
N ASP A 81 -3.86 -2.08 -10.09
CA ASP A 81 -3.92 -3.19 -9.14
C ASP A 81 -2.60 -3.27 -8.35
N ILE A 82 -2.71 -3.13 -7.03
CA ILE A 82 -1.62 -3.23 -6.06
C ILE A 82 -1.99 -4.17 -4.89
N SER A 83 -3.02 -5.00 -5.09
CA SER A 83 -3.57 -5.90 -4.06
C SER A 83 -2.55 -6.94 -3.58
N ASN A 84 -1.61 -7.33 -4.45
CA ASN A 84 -0.59 -8.34 -4.17
C ASN A 84 0.72 -7.76 -3.59
N TRP A 85 0.80 -6.46 -3.34
CA TRP A 85 2.00 -5.89 -2.75
C TRP A 85 2.23 -6.41 -1.33
N ASP A 86 3.45 -6.87 -1.07
CA ASP A 86 3.87 -7.21 0.29
C ASP A 86 4.20 -5.92 1.04
N THR A 87 3.42 -5.63 2.10
CA THR A 87 3.55 -4.42 2.90
C THR A 87 4.03 -4.69 4.32
N ALA A 88 4.43 -5.93 4.62
CA ALA A 88 4.80 -6.35 5.98
C ALA A 88 5.98 -5.54 6.57
N ALA A 89 6.89 -5.04 5.73
CA ALA A 89 8.02 -4.22 6.17
C ALA A 89 7.72 -2.70 6.21
N VAL A 90 6.56 -2.26 5.69
CA VAL A 90 6.26 -0.83 5.56
C VAL A 90 5.93 -0.21 6.91
N THR A 91 6.63 0.87 7.24
CA THR A 91 6.42 1.64 8.47
C THR A 91 5.72 2.99 8.26
N ASN A 92 5.82 3.55 7.04
CA ASN A 92 5.25 4.85 6.70
C ASN A 92 4.36 4.77 5.46
N MET A 93 3.07 5.09 5.61
CA MET A 93 2.07 5.23 4.54
C MET A 93 1.40 6.61 4.58
N SER A 94 2.02 7.61 5.22
CA SER A 94 1.41 8.94 5.33
C SER A 94 1.17 9.57 3.96
N ASN A 95 -0.01 10.16 3.76
CA ASN A 95 -0.42 10.81 2.51
C ASN A 95 -0.30 9.94 1.24
N MET A 96 -0.21 8.60 1.35
CA MET A 96 0.11 7.72 0.21
C MET A 96 -0.86 7.91 -0.95
N PHE A 97 -2.16 8.00 -0.70
CA PHE A 97 -3.21 8.21 -1.71
C PHE A 97 -3.94 9.55 -1.54
N ARG A 98 -3.30 10.51 -0.85
CA ARG A 98 -3.91 11.82 -0.69
C ARG A 98 -4.18 12.46 -2.05
N ASP A 99 -5.43 12.91 -2.25
CA ASP A 99 -5.91 13.51 -3.50
C ASP A 99 -5.76 12.61 -4.75
N ALA A 100 -5.60 11.29 -4.57
CA ALA A 100 -5.66 10.28 -5.64
C ALA A 100 -7.15 9.97 -5.94
N THR A 101 -7.80 10.84 -6.67
CA THR A 101 -9.27 10.89 -6.79
C THR A 101 -9.89 9.70 -7.50
N ALA A 102 -9.13 8.99 -8.38
CA ALA A 102 -9.61 7.79 -9.07
C ALA A 102 -9.35 6.50 -8.28
N PHE A 103 -8.47 6.54 -7.26
CA PHE A 103 -8.05 5.33 -6.57
C PHE A 103 -9.20 4.68 -5.78
N ASN A 104 -9.48 3.42 -6.09
CA ASN A 104 -10.37 2.54 -5.34
C ASN A 104 -9.93 1.07 -5.41
N GLY A 105 -8.63 0.82 -5.56
CA GLY A 105 -8.05 -0.53 -5.59
C GLY A 105 -8.26 -1.28 -4.27
N ASP A 106 -8.42 -2.59 -4.36
CA ASP A 106 -8.52 -3.45 -3.18
C ASP A 106 -7.15 -3.57 -2.50
N ILE A 107 -7.06 -3.11 -1.27
CA ILE A 107 -5.89 -3.17 -0.41
C ILE A 107 -6.22 -3.80 0.96
N SER A 108 -7.35 -4.50 1.04
CA SER A 108 -7.85 -5.12 2.28
C SER A 108 -6.87 -6.16 2.85
N ASN A 109 -6.08 -6.81 1.99
CA ASN A 109 -5.13 -7.85 2.37
C ASN A 109 -3.73 -7.32 2.76
N TRP A 110 -3.51 -6.01 2.74
CA TRP A 110 -2.22 -5.46 3.14
C TRP A 110 -1.89 -5.75 4.60
N ASP A 111 -0.67 -6.20 4.87
CA ASP A 111 -0.16 -6.29 6.24
C ASP A 111 0.25 -4.90 6.72
N THR A 112 -0.47 -4.40 7.72
CA THR A 112 -0.26 -3.07 8.29
C THR A 112 0.31 -3.10 9.70
N ALA A 113 0.70 -4.29 10.19
CA ALA A 113 1.15 -4.46 11.57
C ALA A 113 2.42 -3.66 11.93
N ALA A 114 3.31 -3.43 10.95
CA ALA A 114 4.52 -2.62 11.16
C ALA A 114 4.29 -1.11 10.99
N VAL A 115 3.14 -0.69 10.44
CA VAL A 115 2.90 0.72 10.10
C VAL A 115 2.72 1.56 11.36
N THR A 116 3.44 2.69 11.40
CA THR A 116 3.39 3.67 12.50
C THR A 116 2.80 5.01 12.09
N ASN A 117 2.67 5.28 10.79
CA ASN A 117 2.14 6.55 10.29
C ASN A 117 1.24 6.36 9.06
N MET A 118 -0.06 6.68 9.21
CA MET A 118 -1.07 6.71 8.14
C MET A 118 -1.77 8.08 8.05
N SER A 119 -1.14 9.16 8.54
CA SER A 119 -1.75 10.48 8.54
C SER A 119 -2.16 10.90 7.12
N SER A 120 -3.42 11.32 6.95
CA SER A 120 -4.00 11.78 5.70
C SER A 120 -3.88 10.79 4.51
N MET A 121 -3.76 9.48 4.78
CA MET A 121 -3.50 8.48 3.73
C MET A 121 -4.52 8.53 2.60
N PHE A 122 -5.81 8.72 2.89
CA PHE A 122 -6.91 8.79 1.92
C PHE A 122 -7.59 10.17 1.87
N TYR A 123 -6.93 11.22 2.38
CA TYR A 123 -7.47 12.58 2.29
C TYR A 123 -7.78 12.93 0.84
N GLY A 124 -9.00 13.33 0.51
CA GLY A 124 -9.39 13.70 -0.85
C GLY A 124 -9.43 12.55 -1.89
N ALA A 125 -9.25 11.29 -1.48
CA ALA A 125 -9.43 10.12 -2.33
C ALA A 125 -10.93 9.83 -2.53
N THR A 126 -11.59 10.61 -3.37
CA THR A 126 -13.05 10.75 -3.43
C THR A 126 -13.81 9.48 -3.83
N LEU A 127 -13.15 8.52 -4.49
CA LEU A 127 -13.75 7.24 -4.85
C LEU A 127 -13.38 6.10 -3.89
N PHE A 128 -12.39 6.29 -3.00
CA PHE A 128 -11.89 5.21 -2.16
C PHE A 128 -12.89 4.80 -1.08
N ASN A 129 -13.35 3.55 -1.15
CA ASN A 129 -14.33 2.98 -0.20
C ASN A 129 -14.13 1.46 0.00
N GLN A 130 -12.89 0.99 0.11
CA GLN A 130 -12.60 -0.42 0.38
C GLN A 130 -12.70 -0.74 1.87
N ASP A 131 -13.01 -1.99 2.19
CA ASP A 131 -13.13 -2.46 3.57
C ASP A 131 -11.73 -2.70 4.18
N LEU A 132 -11.35 -1.86 5.12
CA LEU A 132 -10.08 -1.92 5.86
C LEU A 132 -10.26 -2.43 7.29
N SER A 133 -11.45 -2.91 7.65
CA SER A 133 -11.75 -3.38 9.02
C SER A 133 -10.86 -4.57 9.45
N GLY A 134 -10.28 -5.27 8.48
CA GLY A 134 -9.32 -6.36 8.69
C GLY A 134 -7.88 -5.90 8.98
N TRP A 135 -7.55 -4.63 8.90
CA TRP A 135 -6.18 -4.17 9.11
C TRP A 135 -5.73 -4.26 10.57
N CYS A 136 -4.50 -4.78 10.78
CA CYS A 136 -3.84 -4.80 12.07
C CYS A 136 -3.12 -3.45 12.29
N VAL A 137 -3.58 -2.63 13.25
CA VAL A 137 -3.09 -1.26 13.46
C VAL A 137 -2.71 -1.00 14.92
N THR A 138 -2.06 -1.97 15.55
CA THR A 138 -1.67 -1.90 16.98
C THR A 138 -0.74 -0.72 17.28
N ASN A 139 0.09 -0.32 16.32
CA ASN A 139 1.01 0.81 16.48
C ASN A 139 0.35 2.19 16.29
N ILE A 140 -0.92 2.22 15.85
CA ILE A 140 -1.68 3.44 15.60
C ILE A 140 -2.85 3.47 16.58
N THR A 141 -2.62 3.98 17.79
CA THR A 141 -3.54 3.88 18.95
C THR A 141 -4.77 4.76 18.86
N SER A 142 -4.83 5.67 17.90
CA SER A 142 -5.98 6.56 17.66
C SER A 142 -6.12 6.86 16.18
N GLU A 143 -7.31 7.25 15.73
CA GLU A 143 -7.56 7.61 14.34
C GLU A 143 -6.56 8.68 13.87
N PRO A 144 -5.79 8.41 12.78
CA PRO A 144 -4.82 9.36 12.27
C PRO A 144 -5.49 10.62 11.75
N ASN A 145 -4.85 11.78 11.96
CA ASN A 145 -5.36 13.05 11.50
C ASN A 145 -5.61 13.04 9.98
N GLY A 146 -6.82 13.39 9.58
CA GLY A 146 -7.22 13.52 8.19
C GLY A 146 -7.23 12.23 7.40
N ILE A 147 -7.17 11.05 8.04
CA ILE A 147 -7.05 9.73 7.36
C ILE A 147 -7.98 9.57 6.17
N ALA A 148 -9.22 10.02 6.27
CA ALA A 148 -10.26 9.86 5.26
C ALA A 148 -11.08 11.15 5.03
N TYR A 149 -10.53 12.31 5.31
CA TYR A 149 -11.24 13.58 5.08
C TYR A 149 -11.51 13.76 3.57
N ASN A 150 -12.77 14.04 3.19
CA ASN A 150 -13.21 14.14 1.79
C ASN A 150 -12.97 12.87 0.94
N SER A 151 -12.88 11.68 1.55
CA SER A 151 -12.93 10.39 0.83
C SER A 151 -14.32 9.77 0.92
N ALA A 152 -14.56 8.71 0.12
CA ALA A 152 -15.78 7.90 0.23
C ALA A 152 -15.68 6.84 1.35
N LEU A 153 -14.53 6.68 2.01
CA LEU A 153 -14.30 5.68 3.06
C LEU A 153 -15.21 5.91 4.25
N THR A 154 -16.12 4.98 4.49
CA THR A 154 -17.08 5.05 5.60
C THR A 154 -16.43 4.63 6.92
N ASN A 155 -17.01 5.06 8.06
CA ASN A 155 -16.53 4.64 9.37
C ASN A 155 -16.65 3.12 9.60
N ALA A 156 -17.60 2.45 8.94
CA ALA A 156 -17.78 1.00 9.05
C ALA A 156 -16.62 0.20 8.42
N TYR A 157 -15.92 0.80 7.46
CA TYR A 157 -14.80 0.19 6.75
C TYR A 157 -13.43 0.60 7.28
N LYS A 158 -13.37 1.45 8.30
CA LYS A 158 -12.10 1.76 8.97
C LYS A 158 -11.71 0.64 9.93
N PRO A 159 -10.41 0.44 10.19
CA PRO A 159 -9.96 -0.48 11.22
C PRO A 159 -10.32 0.05 12.63
N ILE A 160 -10.32 -0.83 13.62
CA ILE A 160 -10.41 -0.44 15.03
C ILE A 160 -9.00 -0.04 15.49
N TRP A 161 -8.77 1.26 15.64
CA TRP A 161 -7.45 1.81 15.95
C TRP A 161 -6.87 1.24 17.25
N GLY A 162 -5.57 0.96 17.24
CA GLY A 162 -4.86 0.35 18.38
C GLY A 162 -5.09 -1.15 18.52
N THR A 163 -5.75 -1.79 17.55
CA THR A 163 -6.06 -3.22 17.61
C THR A 163 -5.57 -3.98 16.39
N CYS A 164 -5.57 -5.31 16.52
CA CYS A 164 -5.42 -6.23 15.42
C CYS A 164 -6.64 -7.15 15.45
N PRO A 165 -7.34 -7.37 14.33
CA PRO A 165 -8.45 -8.29 14.31
C PRO A 165 -8.00 -9.67 14.77
N ASN A 166 -8.68 -10.23 15.76
CA ASN A 166 -8.46 -11.59 16.15
C ASN A 166 -8.96 -12.49 15.02
N TYR A 167 -8.06 -13.02 14.19
CA TYR A 167 -8.37 -14.23 13.47
C TYR A 167 -8.62 -15.31 14.53
N ASN A 168 -9.88 -15.56 14.86
CA ASN A 168 -10.26 -16.77 15.55
C ASN A 168 -9.89 -17.92 14.60
N ILE A 169 -8.65 -18.41 14.72
CA ILE A 169 -8.33 -19.73 14.24
C ILE A 169 -9.22 -20.64 15.10
N ASN A 170 -10.37 -21.05 14.58
CA ASN A 170 -11.10 -22.17 15.12
C ASN A 170 -10.22 -23.40 14.89
N VAL A 171 -9.24 -23.59 15.76
CA VAL A 171 -8.57 -24.86 15.92
C VAL A 171 -9.66 -25.74 16.55
N THR A 172 -10.48 -26.39 15.71
CA THR A 172 -11.18 -27.57 16.14
C THR A 172 -10.10 -28.57 16.49
N ALA A 173 -9.77 -28.65 17.78
CA ALA A 173 -8.99 -29.76 18.31
C ALA A 173 -9.76 -31.02 17.93
N SER A 174 -9.34 -31.73 16.88
CA SER A 174 -9.74 -33.10 16.68
C SER A 174 -9.10 -33.85 17.85
N SER A 175 -9.93 -34.30 18.76
CA SER A 175 -9.53 -35.20 19.84
C SER A 175 -9.13 -36.53 19.22
N ASN A 176 -7.89 -36.62 18.72
CA ASN A 176 -7.25 -37.90 18.52
C ASN A 176 -6.61 -38.31 19.86
N SER A 177 -7.44 -38.94 20.67
CA SER A 177 -6.99 -39.74 21.80
C SER A 177 -6.32 -41.02 21.28
N ASP A 178 -5.04 -41.00 20.94
CA ASP A 178 -4.22 -42.16 20.74
C ASP A 178 -2.74 -41.81 20.93
N TYR A 179 -2.37 -41.57 22.18
CA TYR A 179 -1.02 -41.78 22.64
C TYR A 179 -1.05 -42.72 23.85
N THR A 180 -1.08 -44.03 23.56
CA THR A 180 -0.65 -45.03 24.57
C THR A 180 0.86 -44.96 24.65
N LEU A 181 1.38 -44.38 25.73
CA LEU A 181 2.76 -44.58 26.18
C LEU A 181 2.91 -46.02 26.60
N ALA A 182 3.58 -46.85 25.77
CA ALA A 182 4.10 -48.12 26.21
C ALA A 182 5.33 -47.87 27.07
N GLY A 183 5.34 -48.46 28.30
CA GLY A 183 6.39 -48.37 29.29
C GLY A 183 7.68 -49.13 28.93
#